data_96136b23f12f7b692791cf03ed724ad4
#
_entry.id   96136b23f12f7b692791cf03ed724ad4
#
_cell.length_a   1.000
_cell.length_b   1.000
_cell.length_c   1.000
_cell.angle_alpha   90.00
_cell.angle_beta   90.00
_cell.angle_gamma   90.00
#
_symmetry.space_group_name_H-M   'P 1'
#
loop_
_entity.id
_entity.type
_entity.pdbx_description
1 polymer ?
#
loop_
_entity_poly.entity_id
_entity_poly.type
_entity_poly.pdbx_seq_one_letter_code
_entity_poly.pdbx_strand_id
1 'polypeptide(L)'
;MTPAALQQTATTGPTLTVDVTAVTANVRAIRRLTAGEVMAVVKSDGFGHGLADVARAALAGGATRFGVTSLEEAYALRDAGFTQPVLSWLNPVDSDFGGAARAGVEIAVPGDAHLRAVARQAPGARVHLQLDTGMARDGAPPEQWESLCHTARRAERAGFVRVVGVMGHLACAAEPGHPANGRGRELFDWGVRVALGAGLRPRDRHLAATAATLSDPRTHHSLSRIGAGLVGIDESGSVRLRRALRLTAPLVTVRTVPAGTPVGYGHTWTSPRATRLGLVPVGYADGLPRGAGERALVQVAGVRRPVVGRISMDMTVVDLGPDPAVCPARAGDVVTLFGPGDTGEPTTADWARWVGTLEHEFVTALGRPRLRRVVIGHGVTSHGVTGQGEQAAR
;
A
#
# COMPACT_ATOMS: atom_id res chain seq x y z
N MET A 1 -7.73 -13.64 -28.50
CA MET A 1 -8.36 -12.32 -28.45
C MET A 1 -7.30 -11.32 -28.04
N THR A 2 -6.90 -10.46 -28.94
CA THR A 2 -5.90 -9.38 -28.76
C THR A 2 -6.36 -8.45 -27.65
N PRO A 3 -5.49 -8.02 -26.70
CA PRO A 3 -5.88 -7.03 -25.72
C PRO A 3 -6.20 -5.72 -26.45
N ALA A 4 -7.43 -5.27 -26.31
CA ALA A 4 -7.87 -3.97 -26.84
C ALA A 4 -6.92 -2.91 -26.30
N ALA A 5 -6.30 -2.19 -27.21
CA ALA A 5 -5.55 -0.99 -26.90
C ALA A 5 -6.44 -0.07 -26.09
N LEU A 6 -6.06 0.21 -24.84
CA LEU A 6 -6.62 1.30 -24.05
C LEU A 6 -6.40 2.57 -24.88
N GLN A 7 -7.46 3.01 -25.55
CA GLN A 7 -7.47 4.29 -26.26
C GLN A 7 -7.02 5.34 -25.25
N GLN A 8 -5.86 5.94 -25.50
CA GLN A 8 -5.36 7.08 -24.75
C GLN A 8 -6.33 8.24 -25.00
N THR A 9 -7.37 8.32 -24.18
CA THR A 9 -8.21 9.53 -24.15
C THR A 9 -7.30 10.67 -23.74
N ALA A 10 -7.26 11.72 -24.57
CA ALA A 10 -6.51 12.94 -24.29
C ALA A 10 -6.84 13.42 -22.88
N THR A 11 -5.86 13.28 -21.96
CA THR A 11 -6.06 13.70 -20.58
C THR A 11 -5.82 15.20 -20.50
N THR A 12 -6.79 15.95 -19.98
CA THR A 12 -6.68 17.41 -19.80
C THR A 12 -5.72 17.79 -18.68
N GLY A 13 -5.16 16.83 -17.94
CA GLY A 13 -4.21 17.05 -16.82
C GLY A 13 -3.62 15.76 -16.27
N PRO A 14 -2.79 15.88 -15.21
CA PRO A 14 -2.20 14.73 -14.54
C PRO A 14 -3.26 13.76 -14.03
N THR A 15 -3.09 12.48 -14.35
CA THR A 15 -4.08 11.44 -14.03
C THR A 15 -3.41 10.25 -13.38
N LEU A 16 -3.83 9.94 -12.14
CA LEU A 16 -3.46 8.74 -11.41
C LEU A 16 -4.55 7.68 -11.62
N THR A 17 -4.24 6.65 -12.38
CA THR A 17 -5.15 5.56 -12.66
C THR A 17 -4.91 4.41 -11.69
N VAL A 18 -5.97 3.90 -11.06
CA VAL A 18 -5.97 2.71 -10.21
C VAL A 18 -6.71 1.58 -10.93
N ASP A 19 -6.00 0.49 -11.25
CA ASP A 19 -6.58 -0.71 -11.85
C ASP A 19 -6.99 -1.70 -10.76
N VAL A 20 -8.27 -1.70 -10.39
CA VAL A 20 -8.78 -2.63 -9.36
C VAL A 20 -8.89 -4.07 -9.86
N THR A 21 -8.82 -4.30 -11.18
CA THR A 21 -8.74 -5.68 -11.71
C THR A 21 -7.40 -6.32 -11.38
N ALA A 22 -6.32 -5.52 -11.36
CA ALA A 22 -5.01 -5.97 -10.91
C ALA A 22 -5.06 -6.41 -9.43
N VAL A 23 -5.71 -5.61 -8.56
CA VAL A 23 -5.90 -5.96 -7.14
C VAL A 23 -6.65 -7.31 -7.01
N THR A 24 -7.77 -7.46 -7.71
CA THR A 24 -8.55 -8.71 -7.71
C THR A 24 -7.73 -9.91 -8.18
N ALA A 25 -6.94 -9.73 -9.25
CA ALA A 25 -6.08 -10.79 -9.79
C ALA A 25 -4.97 -11.17 -8.82
N ASN A 26 -4.35 -10.18 -8.16
CA ASN A 26 -3.30 -10.40 -7.16
C ASN A 26 -3.83 -11.22 -5.97
N VAL A 27 -5.00 -10.85 -5.43
CA VAL A 27 -5.61 -11.60 -4.32
C VAL A 27 -5.92 -13.04 -4.73
N ARG A 28 -6.46 -13.25 -5.93
CA ARG A 28 -6.72 -14.61 -6.44
C ARG A 28 -5.44 -15.44 -6.59
N ALA A 29 -4.35 -14.81 -7.05
CA ALA A 29 -3.05 -15.47 -7.17
C ALA A 29 -2.51 -15.86 -5.78
N ILE A 30 -2.54 -14.95 -4.82
CA ILE A 30 -2.06 -15.16 -3.45
C ILE A 30 -2.90 -16.23 -2.74
N ARG A 31 -4.22 -16.23 -2.91
CA ARG A 31 -5.09 -17.26 -2.33
C ARG A 31 -4.77 -18.67 -2.76
N ARG A 32 -4.21 -18.86 -3.94
CA ARG A 32 -3.77 -20.20 -4.41
C ARG A 32 -2.48 -20.68 -3.72
N LEU A 33 -1.73 -19.76 -3.13
CA LEU A 33 -0.46 -20.03 -2.46
C LEU A 33 -0.63 -20.24 -0.95
N THR A 34 -1.71 -19.73 -0.34
CA THR A 34 -1.94 -19.85 1.10
C THR A 34 -2.99 -20.89 1.43
N ALA A 35 -2.73 -21.69 2.48
CA ALA A 35 -3.68 -22.68 2.98
C ALA A 35 -4.80 -22.08 3.84
N GLY A 36 -4.58 -20.86 4.38
CA GLY A 36 -5.50 -20.14 5.27
C GLY A 36 -6.35 -19.09 4.58
N GLU A 37 -7.11 -18.36 5.38
CA GLU A 37 -7.86 -17.20 4.94
C GLU A 37 -6.91 -16.04 4.56
N VAL A 38 -7.40 -15.10 3.77
CA VAL A 38 -6.70 -13.87 3.44
C VAL A 38 -7.38 -12.66 4.09
N MET A 39 -6.64 -11.94 4.92
CA MET A 39 -6.98 -10.61 5.40
C MET A 39 -6.41 -9.57 4.44
N ALA A 40 -7.25 -8.77 3.83
CA ALA A 40 -6.82 -7.62 3.04
C ALA A 40 -6.44 -6.46 3.98
N VAL A 41 -5.16 -6.12 4.03
CA VAL A 41 -4.68 -4.98 4.81
C VAL A 41 -4.74 -3.74 3.93
N VAL A 42 -5.68 -2.84 4.26
CA VAL A 42 -6.01 -1.68 3.43
C VAL A 42 -5.67 -0.33 4.08
N LYS A 43 -4.74 -0.36 5.03
CA LYS A 43 -4.21 0.83 5.72
C LYS A 43 -3.61 1.86 4.75
N SER A 44 -3.44 3.09 5.21
CA SER A 44 -2.86 4.21 4.44
C SER A 44 -3.59 4.41 3.11
N ASP A 45 -4.93 4.52 3.20
CA ASP A 45 -5.82 4.65 2.04
C ASP A 45 -5.60 3.54 0.99
N GLY A 46 -5.55 2.26 1.44
CA GLY A 46 -5.27 1.15 0.53
C GLY A 46 -3.89 1.24 -0.13
N PHE A 47 -2.86 1.62 0.63
CA PHE A 47 -1.52 1.92 0.10
C PHE A 47 -1.53 3.03 -0.96
N GLY A 48 -2.32 4.09 -0.75
CA GLY A 48 -2.47 5.20 -1.70
C GLY A 48 -3.35 4.90 -2.92
N HIS A 49 -3.99 3.72 -2.95
CA HIS A 49 -4.82 3.28 -4.07
C HIS A 49 -6.33 3.49 -3.82
N GLY A 50 -6.72 3.99 -2.63
CA GLY A 50 -8.10 4.16 -2.19
C GLY A 50 -8.63 2.98 -1.39
N LEU A 51 -8.89 3.25 -0.12
CA LEU A 51 -9.32 2.26 0.85
C LEU A 51 -10.53 1.45 0.38
N ALA A 52 -11.62 2.11 -0.02
CA ALA A 52 -12.86 1.44 -0.40
C ALA A 52 -12.75 0.66 -1.72
N ASP A 53 -12.01 1.19 -2.70
CA ASP A 53 -11.84 0.54 -4.00
C ASP A 53 -10.98 -0.71 -3.87
N VAL A 54 -9.86 -0.62 -3.12
CA VAL A 54 -8.99 -1.77 -2.84
C VAL A 54 -9.73 -2.81 -2.01
N ALA A 55 -10.47 -2.40 -0.98
CA ALA A 55 -11.26 -3.32 -0.15
C ALA A 55 -12.27 -4.11 -0.97
N ARG A 56 -13.05 -3.42 -1.84
CA ARG A 56 -14.03 -4.08 -2.73
C ARG A 56 -13.37 -5.06 -3.69
N ALA A 57 -12.26 -4.66 -4.32
CA ALA A 57 -11.52 -5.50 -5.23
C ALA A 57 -10.89 -6.72 -4.53
N ALA A 58 -10.41 -6.53 -3.30
CA ALA A 58 -9.85 -7.61 -2.50
C ALA A 58 -10.92 -8.66 -2.14
N LEU A 59 -12.13 -8.25 -1.76
CA LEU A 59 -13.26 -9.18 -1.54
C LEU A 59 -13.62 -9.94 -2.81
N ALA A 60 -13.69 -9.26 -3.96
CA ALA A 60 -13.94 -9.90 -5.24
C ALA A 60 -12.83 -10.90 -5.64
N GLY A 61 -11.62 -10.71 -5.12
CA GLY A 61 -10.48 -11.62 -5.22
C GLY A 61 -10.56 -12.79 -4.24
N GLY A 62 -11.40 -12.69 -3.21
CA GLY A 62 -11.65 -13.72 -2.20
C GLY A 62 -10.94 -13.47 -0.87
N ALA A 63 -10.55 -12.25 -0.54
CA ALA A 63 -10.27 -11.89 0.85
C ALA A 63 -11.55 -12.00 1.69
N THR A 64 -11.42 -12.35 2.97
CA THR A 64 -12.57 -12.63 3.83
C THR A 64 -12.73 -11.60 4.95
N ARG A 65 -11.71 -10.78 5.19
CA ARG A 65 -11.68 -9.77 6.25
C ARG A 65 -10.67 -8.67 5.93
N PHE A 66 -10.71 -7.61 6.74
CA PHE A 66 -9.84 -6.46 6.58
C PHE A 66 -8.90 -6.26 7.77
N GLY A 67 -7.77 -5.60 7.51
CA GLY A 67 -6.83 -5.13 8.50
C GLY A 67 -6.46 -3.68 8.26
N VAL A 68 -6.45 -2.88 9.33
CA VAL A 68 -6.11 -1.45 9.31
C VAL A 68 -5.25 -1.08 10.50
N THR A 69 -4.67 0.12 10.51
CA THR A 69 -3.76 0.57 11.59
C THR A 69 -4.37 1.65 12.48
N SER A 70 -5.60 2.09 12.19
CA SER A 70 -6.32 3.03 13.05
C SER A 70 -7.81 2.73 13.11
N LEU A 71 -8.48 3.27 14.11
CA LEU A 71 -9.94 3.15 14.21
C LEU A 71 -10.65 3.99 13.14
N GLU A 72 -10.08 5.12 12.73
CA GLU A 72 -10.61 5.97 11.66
C GLU A 72 -10.70 5.21 10.34
N GLU A 73 -9.66 4.45 9.98
CA GLU A 73 -9.69 3.59 8.80
C GLU A 73 -10.73 2.47 8.92
N ALA A 74 -10.91 1.92 10.13
CA ALA A 74 -11.95 0.91 10.39
C ALA A 74 -13.35 1.51 10.23
N TYR A 75 -13.58 2.72 10.73
CA TYR A 75 -14.85 3.43 10.55
C TYR A 75 -15.09 3.79 9.09
N ALA A 76 -14.07 4.25 8.36
CA ALA A 76 -14.17 4.51 6.92
C ALA A 76 -14.60 3.27 6.13
N LEU A 77 -14.15 2.06 6.52
CA LEU A 77 -14.66 0.81 5.94
C LEU A 77 -16.15 0.59 6.25
N ARG A 78 -16.59 0.87 7.50
CA ARG A 78 -18.00 0.74 7.89
C ARG A 78 -18.89 1.74 7.14
N ASP A 79 -18.44 2.98 7.03
CA ASP A 79 -19.15 4.06 6.28
C ASP A 79 -19.25 3.73 4.79
N ALA A 80 -18.26 3.03 4.24
CA ALA A 80 -18.28 2.51 2.87
C ALA A 80 -19.16 1.23 2.69
N GLY A 81 -19.85 0.79 3.75
CA GLY A 81 -20.82 -0.32 3.73
C GLY A 81 -20.21 -1.72 3.89
N PHE A 82 -18.94 -1.85 4.25
CA PHE A 82 -18.33 -3.17 4.47
C PHE A 82 -18.73 -3.74 5.83
N THR A 83 -19.22 -4.99 5.83
CA THR A 83 -19.68 -5.73 7.03
C THR A 83 -18.71 -6.83 7.49
N GLN A 84 -17.72 -7.16 6.68
CA GLN A 84 -16.72 -8.18 6.98
C GLN A 84 -15.96 -7.85 8.28
N PRO A 85 -15.38 -8.86 8.99
CA PRO A 85 -14.53 -8.62 10.14
C PRO A 85 -13.40 -7.62 9.78
N VAL A 86 -13.16 -6.65 10.65
CA VAL A 86 -12.07 -5.68 10.56
C VAL A 86 -11.22 -5.79 11.81
N LEU A 87 -9.93 -6.00 11.66
CA LEU A 87 -8.95 -5.94 12.74
C LEU A 87 -8.21 -4.60 12.67
N SER A 88 -8.21 -3.84 13.76
CA SER A 88 -7.38 -2.66 13.94
C SER A 88 -6.25 -2.92 14.92
N TRP A 89 -5.04 -2.49 14.57
CA TRP A 89 -3.87 -2.50 15.45
C TRP A 89 -3.20 -1.13 15.48
N LEU A 90 -2.20 -0.94 16.32
CA LEU A 90 -1.48 0.33 16.51
C LEU A 90 -2.35 1.45 17.11
N ASN A 91 -3.40 1.07 17.85
CA ASN A 91 -4.25 2.03 18.53
C ASN A 91 -3.62 2.47 19.86
N PRO A 92 -3.59 3.76 20.21
CA PRO A 92 -3.23 4.23 21.54
C PRO A 92 -4.08 3.57 22.64
N VAL A 93 -3.54 3.47 23.87
CA VAL A 93 -4.20 2.80 24.99
C VAL A 93 -5.47 3.51 25.45
N ASP A 94 -5.62 4.77 25.14
CA ASP A 94 -6.75 5.65 25.46
C ASP A 94 -7.75 5.83 24.29
N SER A 95 -7.60 5.03 23.22
CA SER A 95 -8.55 5.02 22.09
C SER A 95 -9.98 4.66 22.54
N ASP A 96 -10.99 5.08 21.77
CA ASP A 96 -12.39 4.69 21.99
C ASP A 96 -12.64 3.23 21.59
N PHE A 97 -12.22 2.30 22.44
CA PHE A 97 -12.47 0.86 22.24
C PHE A 97 -13.96 0.50 22.34
N GLY A 98 -14.74 1.30 23.08
CA GLY A 98 -16.19 1.13 23.14
C GLY A 98 -16.88 1.39 21.81
N GLY A 99 -16.51 2.49 21.14
CA GLY A 99 -16.96 2.80 19.78
C GLY A 99 -16.52 1.72 18.78
N ALA A 100 -15.26 1.31 18.85
CA ALA A 100 -14.73 0.25 17.99
C ALA A 100 -15.52 -1.06 18.12
N ALA A 101 -15.80 -1.50 19.35
CA ALA A 101 -16.58 -2.72 19.59
C ALA A 101 -18.01 -2.61 19.06
N ARG A 102 -18.68 -1.44 19.26
CA ARG A 102 -20.02 -1.18 18.68
C ARG A 102 -20.01 -1.22 17.14
N ALA A 103 -18.93 -0.78 16.51
CA ALA A 103 -18.73 -0.87 15.07
C ALA A 103 -18.30 -2.27 14.60
N GLY A 104 -18.21 -3.26 15.50
CA GLY A 104 -17.80 -4.63 15.16
C GLY A 104 -16.33 -4.73 14.73
N VAL A 105 -15.45 -3.85 15.27
CA VAL A 105 -14.01 -3.87 15.02
C VAL A 105 -13.33 -4.78 16.04
N GLU A 106 -12.50 -5.71 15.55
CA GLU A 106 -11.61 -6.54 16.38
C GLU A 106 -10.35 -5.72 16.70
N ILE A 107 -9.80 -5.88 17.89
CA ILE A 107 -8.74 -5.02 18.43
C ILE A 107 -7.48 -5.86 18.69
N ALA A 108 -6.33 -5.44 18.16
CA ALA A 108 -5.06 -6.01 18.54
C ALA A 108 -4.63 -5.49 19.92
N VAL A 109 -4.17 -6.41 20.75
CA VAL A 109 -3.75 -6.15 22.13
C VAL A 109 -2.26 -6.50 22.27
N PRO A 110 -1.37 -5.48 22.26
CA PRO A 110 0.07 -5.69 22.35
C PRO A 110 0.58 -5.86 23.78
N GLY A 111 -0.29 -5.78 24.81
CA GLY A 111 0.12 -5.92 26.20
C GLY A 111 -1.01 -5.68 27.19
N ASP A 112 -0.67 -5.82 28.46
CA ASP A 112 -1.62 -5.83 29.58
C ASP A 112 -2.38 -4.50 29.76
N ALA A 113 -1.72 -3.36 29.49
CA ALA A 113 -2.37 -2.05 29.58
C ALA A 113 -3.52 -1.92 28.56
N HIS A 114 -3.31 -2.33 27.31
CA HIS A 114 -4.34 -2.36 26.27
C HIS A 114 -5.45 -3.36 26.61
N LEU A 115 -5.09 -4.56 27.07
CA LEU A 115 -6.07 -5.56 27.49
C LEU A 115 -7.03 -4.99 28.56
N ARG A 116 -6.47 -4.32 29.57
CA ARG A 116 -7.29 -3.70 30.64
C ARG A 116 -8.14 -2.55 30.12
N ALA A 117 -7.61 -1.73 29.22
CA ALA A 117 -8.37 -0.63 28.61
C ALA A 117 -9.56 -1.15 27.81
N VAL A 118 -9.34 -2.14 26.94
CA VAL A 118 -10.41 -2.81 26.17
C VAL A 118 -11.44 -3.46 27.10
N ALA A 119 -11.00 -4.23 28.11
CA ALA A 119 -11.89 -4.89 29.06
C ALA A 119 -12.80 -3.92 29.82
N ARG A 120 -12.30 -2.73 30.17
CA ARG A 120 -13.09 -1.68 30.83
C ARG A 120 -14.07 -0.99 29.92
N GLN A 121 -13.64 -0.64 28.69
CA GLN A 121 -14.43 0.20 27.78
C GLN A 121 -15.38 -0.60 26.90
N ALA A 122 -15.06 -1.86 26.62
CA ALA A 122 -15.73 -2.70 25.63
C ALA A 122 -15.90 -4.14 26.14
N PRO A 123 -16.70 -4.39 27.17
CA PRO A 123 -16.96 -5.76 27.65
C PRO A 123 -17.45 -6.67 26.52
N GLY A 124 -16.82 -7.84 26.37
CA GLY A 124 -17.11 -8.81 25.32
C GLY A 124 -16.40 -8.55 23.99
N ALA A 125 -15.57 -7.51 23.89
CA ALA A 125 -14.84 -7.19 22.66
C ALA A 125 -13.98 -8.37 22.17
N ARG A 126 -13.91 -8.51 20.86
CA ARG A 126 -13.08 -9.52 20.19
C ARG A 126 -11.65 -8.97 20.07
N VAL A 127 -10.68 -9.70 20.59
CA VAL A 127 -9.28 -9.26 20.62
C VAL A 127 -8.33 -10.28 20.00
N HIS A 128 -7.25 -9.76 19.39
CA HIS A 128 -6.10 -10.53 18.95
C HIS A 128 -4.91 -10.18 19.83
N LEU A 129 -4.36 -11.16 20.56
CA LEU A 129 -3.15 -10.94 21.32
C LEU A 129 -1.96 -10.85 20.36
N GLN A 130 -1.13 -9.83 20.52
CA GLN A 130 0.01 -9.59 19.66
C GLN A 130 1.31 -9.91 20.38
N LEU A 131 2.06 -10.88 19.84
CA LEU A 131 3.40 -11.26 20.30
C LEU A 131 4.45 -10.52 19.47
N ASP A 132 5.46 -9.93 20.11
CA ASP A 132 6.67 -9.51 19.42
C ASP A 132 7.50 -10.75 19.03
N THR A 133 7.63 -10.96 17.74
CA THR A 133 8.37 -12.11 17.18
C THR A 133 9.78 -11.74 16.72
N GLY A 134 10.37 -10.69 17.30
CA GLY A 134 11.74 -10.26 17.08
C GLY A 134 11.89 -9.01 16.22
N MET A 135 10.84 -8.19 16.13
CA MET A 135 10.88 -6.89 15.43
C MET A 135 11.16 -5.73 16.38
N ALA A 136 10.87 -5.87 17.67
CA ALA A 136 11.01 -4.85 18.71
C ALA A 136 10.30 -3.51 18.35
N ARG A 137 9.12 -3.62 17.74
CA ARG A 137 8.34 -2.46 17.31
C ARG A 137 7.01 -2.34 18.05
N ASP A 138 6.27 -3.46 18.13
CA ASP A 138 4.96 -3.56 18.77
C ASP A 138 4.67 -5.03 19.10
N GLY A 139 3.84 -5.28 20.13
CA GLY A 139 3.53 -6.61 20.65
C GLY A 139 4.14 -6.87 22.02
N ALA A 140 3.55 -7.81 22.75
CA ALA A 140 4.08 -8.25 24.04
C ALA A 140 5.44 -8.94 23.86
N PRO A 141 6.47 -8.54 24.60
CA PRO A 141 7.74 -9.23 24.56
C PRO A 141 7.59 -10.66 25.10
N PRO A 142 8.44 -11.61 24.67
CA PRO A 142 8.33 -13.02 25.06
C PRO A 142 8.25 -13.26 26.57
N GLU A 143 8.97 -12.47 27.35
CA GLU A 143 9.03 -12.56 28.81
C GLU A 143 7.69 -12.20 29.48
N GLN A 144 6.85 -11.42 28.84
CA GLN A 144 5.54 -11.00 29.32
C GLN A 144 4.39 -11.83 28.72
N TRP A 145 4.68 -12.65 27.71
CA TRP A 145 3.65 -13.32 26.91
C TRP A 145 2.78 -14.27 27.72
N GLU A 146 3.41 -15.11 28.56
CA GLU A 146 2.69 -16.07 29.39
C GLU A 146 1.75 -15.36 30.39
N SER A 147 2.24 -14.31 31.05
CA SER A 147 1.45 -13.49 31.98
C SER A 147 0.26 -12.84 31.27
N LEU A 148 0.48 -12.28 30.06
CA LEU A 148 -0.58 -11.71 29.24
C LEU A 148 -1.64 -12.76 28.86
N CYS A 149 -1.23 -13.96 28.45
CA CYS A 149 -2.15 -15.05 28.11
C CYS A 149 -3.02 -15.45 29.30
N HIS A 150 -2.43 -15.58 30.49
CA HIS A 150 -3.18 -15.89 31.72
C HIS A 150 -4.14 -14.76 32.11
N THR A 151 -3.72 -13.50 31.99
CA THR A 151 -4.59 -12.34 32.25
C THR A 151 -5.74 -12.28 31.26
N ALA A 152 -5.46 -12.48 29.96
CA ALA A 152 -6.48 -12.53 28.91
C ALA A 152 -7.48 -13.68 29.16
N ARG A 153 -7.01 -14.84 29.60
CA ARG A 153 -7.91 -15.96 29.94
C ARG A 153 -8.82 -15.65 31.13
N ARG A 154 -8.32 -14.98 32.18
CA ARG A 154 -9.15 -14.53 33.29
C ARG A 154 -10.21 -13.53 32.83
N ALA A 155 -9.82 -12.54 32.02
CA ALA A 155 -10.74 -11.56 31.45
C ALA A 155 -11.81 -12.21 30.55
N GLU A 156 -11.41 -13.23 29.75
CA GLU A 156 -12.33 -13.98 28.89
C GLU A 156 -13.36 -14.79 29.72
N ARG A 157 -12.91 -15.47 30.79
CA ARG A 157 -13.84 -16.20 31.71
C ARG A 157 -14.82 -15.26 32.39
N ALA A 158 -14.41 -14.04 32.70
CA ALA A 158 -15.26 -13.03 33.30
C ALA A 158 -16.17 -12.29 32.28
N GLY A 159 -16.07 -12.63 30.98
CA GLY A 159 -16.88 -12.04 29.91
C GLY A 159 -16.40 -10.65 29.43
N PHE A 160 -15.24 -10.18 29.90
CA PHE A 160 -14.74 -8.84 29.53
C PHE A 160 -14.12 -8.78 28.15
N VAL A 161 -13.56 -9.88 27.64
CA VAL A 161 -13.03 -9.96 26.28
C VAL A 161 -13.28 -11.35 25.69
N ARG A 162 -13.15 -11.48 24.37
CA ARG A 162 -13.08 -12.75 23.66
C ARG A 162 -11.80 -12.79 22.85
N VAL A 163 -10.87 -13.67 23.22
CA VAL A 163 -9.61 -13.84 22.47
C VAL A 163 -9.87 -14.67 21.24
N VAL A 164 -9.96 -14.01 20.09
CA VAL A 164 -10.28 -14.65 18.81
C VAL A 164 -9.02 -14.92 17.97
N GLY A 165 -7.90 -14.24 18.26
CA GLY A 165 -6.68 -14.41 17.50
C GLY A 165 -5.40 -14.24 18.31
N VAL A 166 -4.31 -14.78 17.72
CA VAL A 166 -2.92 -14.51 18.10
C VAL A 166 -2.19 -14.05 16.84
N MET A 167 -1.42 -12.96 16.94
CA MET A 167 -0.67 -12.38 15.84
C MET A 167 0.79 -12.11 16.19
N GLY A 168 1.65 -12.17 15.17
CA GLY A 168 3.05 -11.74 15.19
C GLY A 168 3.40 -11.07 13.88
N HIS A 169 4.65 -10.66 13.71
CA HIS A 169 5.12 -10.04 12.46
C HIS A 169 6.63 -10.31 12.26
N LEU A 170 7.04 -10.68 11.05
CA LEU A 170 8.43 -10.96 10.71
C LEU A 170 9.15 -9.70 10.21
N ALA A 171 10.31 -9.41 10.77
CA ALA A 171 11.09 -8.23 10.44
C ALA A 171 11.83 -8.33 9.09
N CYS A 172 12.25 -9.55 8.71
CA CYS A 172 13.16 -9.77 7.58
C CYS A 172 12.52 -10.60 6.45
N ALA A 173 11.19 -10.59 6.34
CA ALA A 173 10.48 -11.44 5.37
C ALA A 173 10.77 -11.08 3.89
N ALA A 174 11.22 -9.85 3.60
CA ALA A 174 11.68 -9.45 2.28
C ALA A 174 12.95 -10.20 1.83
N GLU A 175 13.70 -10.74 2.79
CA GLU A 175 14.88 -11.59 2.57
C GLU A 175 14.56 -13.04 3.00
N PRO A 176 14.04 -13.92 2.11
CA PRO A 176 13.51 -15.24 2.50
C PRO A 176 14.51 -16.13 3.25
N GLY A 177 15.80 -16.01 2.92
CA GLY A 177 16.89 -16.77 3.58
C GLY A 177 17.39 -16.18 4.91
N HIS A 178 16.87 -15.04 5.36
CA HIS A 178 17.39 -14.39 6.58
C HIS A 178 17.08 -15.21 7.84
N PRO A 179 18.08 -15.47 8.71
CA PRO A 179 17.91 -16.35 9.88
C PRO A 179 16.84 -15.89 10.88
N ALA A 180 16.60 -14.58 10.97
CA ALA A 180 15.56 -14.03 11.85
C ALA A 180 14.14 -14.55 11.50
N ASN A 181 13.87 -14.91 10.25
CA ASN A 181 12.57 -15.45 9.84
C ASN A 181 12.30 -16.80 10.51
N GLY A 182 13.32 -17.68 10.58
CA GLY A 182 13.24 -18.97 11.30
C GLY A 182 12.95 -18.76 12.78
N ARG A 183 13.75 -17.92 13.44
CA ARG A 183 13.57 -17.61 14.87
C ARG A 183 12.21 -17.02 15.17
N GLY A 184 11.74 -16.05 14.35
CA GLY A 184 10.43 -15.42 14.54
C GLY A 184 9.28 -16.41 14.37
N ARG A 185 9.38 -17.36 13.44
CA ARG A 185 8.41 -18.44 13.27
C ARG A 185 8.37 -19.37 14.49
N GLU A 186 9.54 -19.85 14.95
CA GLU A 186 9.66 -20.71 16.14
C GLU A 186 9.08 -20.03 17.38
N LEU A 187 9.36 -18.73 17.56
CA LEU A 187 8.84 -17.92 18.64
C LEU A 187 7.33 -17.77 18.56
N PHE A 188 6.78 -17.55 17.37
CA PHE A 188 5.33 -17.48 17.17
C PHE A 188 4.65 -18.82 17.49
N ASP A 189 5.21 -19.94 17.02
CA ASP A 189 4.71 -21.28 17.32
C ASP A 189 4.73 -21.57 18.84
N TRP A 190 5.80 -21.18 19.53
CA TRP A 190 5.88 -21.22 20.97
C TRP A 190 4.78 -20.36 21.62
N GLY A 191 4.60 -19.13 21.16
CA GLY A 191 3.58 -18.22 21.69
C GLY A 191 2.15 -18.76 21.53
N VAL A 192 1.87 -19.41 20.40
CA VAL A 192 0.58 -20.10 20.19
C VAL A 192 0.40 -21.26 21.20
N ARG A 193 1.45 -22.07 21.44
CA ARG A 193 1.38 -23.15 22.44
C ARG A 193 1.12 -22.63 23.85
N VAL A 194 1.79 -21.52 24.23
CA VAL A 194 1.56 -20.86 25.54
C VAL A 194 0.12 -20.38 25.67
N ALA A 195 -0.43 -19.71 24.66
CA ALA A 195 -1.81 -19.25 24.66
C ALA A 195 -2.80 -20.44 24.80
N LEU A 196 -2.56 -21.55 24.10
CA LEU A 196 -3.37 -22.76 24.21
C LEU A 196 -3.24 -23.41 25.62
N GLY A 197 -2.02 -23.44 26.19
CA GLY A 197 -1.73 -23.92 27.54
C GLY A 197 -2.43 -23.09 28.62
N ALA A 198 -2.53 -21.78 28.45
CA ALA A 198 -3.30 -20.89 29.32
C ALA A 198 -4.83 -21.12 29.22
N GLY A 199 -5.29 -21.96 28.29
CA GLY A 199 -6.70 -22.32 28.10
C GLY A 199 -7.42 -21.42 27.10
N LEU A 200 -6.72 -20.54 26.39
CA LEU A 200 -7.28 -19.78 25.28
C LEU A 200 -7.54 -20.67 24.06
N ARG A 201 -8.46 -20.29 23.19
CA ARG A 201 -8.79 -21.04 21.97
C ARG A 201 -8.92 -20.09 20.78
N PRO A 202 -7.82 -19.37 20.40
CA PRO A 202 -7.85 -18.43 19.27
C PRO A 202 -8.06 -19.20 17.97
N ARG A 203 -9.09 -18.83 17.21
CA ARG A 203 -9.34 -19.37 15.88
C ARG A 203 -8.30 -18.88 14.90
N ASP A 204 -7.96 -17.59 15.00
CA ASP A 204 -7.11 -16.91 14.05
C ASP A 204 -5.66 -16.88 14.55
N ARG A 205 -4.76 -17.46 13.79
CA ARG A 205 -3.32 -17.45 14.03
C ARG A 205 -2.66 -16.88 12.80
N HIS A 206 -1.97 -15.75 12.94
CA HIS A 206 -1.45 -15.03 11.78
C HIS A 206 -0.10 -14.37 12.04
N LEU A 207 0.92 -14.91 11.39
CA LEU A 207 2.30 -14.43 11.40
C LEU A 207 2.64 -13.70 10.09
N ALA A 208 2.34 -14.33 8.94
CA ALA A 208 2.73 -13.87 7.63
C ALA A 208 2.04 -12.55 7.22
N ALA A 209 2.84 -11.59 6.76
CA ALA A 209 2.43 -10.51 5.88
C ALA A 209 2.77 -10.88 4.42
N THR A 210 2.63 -9.97 3.45
CA THR A 210 2.80 -10.25 2.01
C THR A 210 4.06 -11.07 1.71
N ALA A 211 5.25 -10.55 2.03
CA ALA A 211 6.51 -11.19 1.67
C ALA A 211 6.63 -12.62 2.24
N ALA A 212 6.34 -12.81 3.53
CA ALA A 212 6.36 -14.13 4.15
C ALA A 212 5.32 -15.08 3.55
N THR A 213 4.11 -14.59 3.21
CA THR A 213 3.09 -15.41 2.57
C THR A 213 3.55 -15.92 1.20
N LEU A 214 4.28 -15.10 0.45
CA LEU A 214 4.73 -15.43 -0.90
C LEU A 214 5.97 -16.33 -0.90
N SER A 215 6.82 -16.25 0.13
CA SER A 215 8.16 -16.88 0.15
C SER A 215 8.30 -18.06 1.11
N ASP A 216 7.49 -18.15 2.19
CA ASP A 216 7.62 -19.21 3.20
C ASP A 216 6.26 -19.79 3.63
N PRO A 217 5.78 -20.87 3.01
CA PRO A 217 4.51 -21.52 3.37
C PRO A 217 4.39 -21.93 4.85
N ARG A 218 5.51 -22.11 5.56
CA ARG A 218 5.51 -22.47 6.99
C ARG A 218 5.00 -21.34 7.91
N THR A 219 4.81 -20.14 7.35
CA THR A 219 4.29 -18.96 8.10
C THR A 219 2.79 -18.75 7.93
N HIS A 220 2.10 -19.52 7.10
CA HIS A 220 0.72 -19.23 6.68
C HIS A 220 -0.30 -19.36 7.81
N HIS A 221 -0.20 -20.37 8.69
CA HIS A 221 -1.17 -20.65 9.74
C HIS A 221 -2.64 -20.62 9.24
N SER A 222 -3.58 -20.08 10.04
CA SER A 222 -5.00 -20.02 9.63
C SER A 222 -5.34 -18.75 8.82
N LEU A 223 -4.47 -17.73 8.83
CA LEU A 223 -4.75 -16.43 8.26
C LEU A 223 -3.46 -15.73 7.81
N SER A 224 -3.44 -15.19 6.61
CA SER A 224 -2.35 -14.36 6.07
C SER A 224 -2.81 -12.91 5.89
N ARG A 225 -1.95 -11.94 6.26
CA ARG A 225 -2.24 -10.51 6.16
C ARG A 225 -1.57 -9.93 4.92
N ILE A 226 -2.35 -9.65 3.90
CA ILE A 226 -1.87 -9.16 2.60
C ILE A 226 -2.17 -7.67 2.47
N GLY A 227 -1.11 -6.86 2.42
CA GLY A 227 -1.20 -5.42 2.16
C GLY A 227 -0.54 -5.07 0.82
N ALA A 228 0.77 -4.97 0.79
CA ALA A 228 1.55 -4.63 -0.41
C ALA A 228 1.23 -5.51 -1.62
N GLY A 229 1.03 -6.80 -1.40
CA GLY A 229 0.64 -7.75 -2.45
C GLY A 229 -0.70 -7.46 -3.09
N LEU A 230 -1.63 -6.79 -2.40
CA LEU A 230 -2.90 -6.37 -3.01
C LEU A 230 -2.64 -5.47 -4.23
N VAL A 231 -1.71 -4.55 -4.09
CA VAL A 231 -1.41 -3.50 -5.08
C VAL A 231 -0.25 -3.85 -6.02
N GLY A 232 0.26 -5.08 -5.92
CA GLY A 232 1.26 -5.60 -6.85
C GLY A 232 2.71 -5.48 -6.39
N ILE A 233 2.95 -5.24 -5.09
CA ILE A 233 4.28 -5.12 -4.51
C ILE A 233 4.65 -6.43 -3.81
N ASP A 234 5.74 -7.06 -4.25
CA ASP A 234 6.40 -8.18 -3.58
C ASP A 234 7.89 -7.87 -3.41
N GLU A 235 8.29 -7.52 -2.19
CA GLU A 235 9.69 -7.23 -1.86
C GLU A 235 10.56 -8.49 -1.80
N SER A 236 9.95 -9.67 -1.61
CA SER A 236 10.68 -10.94 -1.62
C SER A 236 11.11 -11.39 -3.02
N GLY A 237 10.49 -10.82 -4.05
CA GLY A 237 10.71 -11.21 -5.45
C GLY A 237 10.24 -12.63 -5.80
N SER A 238 9.48 -13.28 -4.91
CA SER A 238 9.07 -14.68 -5.07
C SER A 238 7.96 -14.85 -6.11
N VAL A 239 7.10 -13.84 -6.28
CA VAL A 239 5.93 -13.91 -7.17
C VAL A 239 5.77 -12.63 -7.95
N ARG A 240 5.59 -12.73 -9.26
CA ARG A 240 5.26 -11.56 -10.08
C ARG A 240 3.78 -11.19 -9.91
N LEU A 241 3.52 -10.12 -9.17
CA LEU A 241 2.20 -9.51 -9.00
C LEU A 241 2.01 -8.35 -9.99
N ARG A 242 0.76 -7.99 -10.28
CA ARG A 242 0.43 -6.86 -11.16
C ARG A 242 0.36 -5.56 -10.37
N ARG A 243 1.17 -4.56 -10.75
CA ARG A 243 1.05 -3.21 -10.19
C ARG A 243 -0.26 -2.57 -10.62
N ALA A 244 -0.93 -1.95 -9.66
CA ALA A 244 -2.26 -1.38 -9.86
C ALA A 244 -2.26 0.11 -10.20
N LEU A 245 -1.10 0.81 -10.12
CA LEU A 245 -1.01 2.25 -10.38
C LEU A 245 -0.37 2.56 -11.75
N ARG A 246 -0.92 3.63 -12.37
CA ARG A 246 -0.33 4.32 -13.52
C ARG A 246 -0.47 5.83 -13.34
N LEU A 247 0.59 6.60 -13.53
CA LEU A 247 0.56 8.06 -13.56
C LEU A 247 0.90 8.55 -14.96
N THR A 248 -0.01 9.32 -15.54
CA THR A 248 0.15 9.96 -16.83
C THR A 248 -0.11 11.46 -16.77
N ALA A 249 0.51 12.23 -17.64
CA ALA A 249 0.24 13.65 -17.79
C ALA A 249 0.51 14.10 -19.24
N PRO A 250 -0.17 15.15 -19.74
CA PRO A 250 0.16 15.70 -21.05
C PRO A 250 1.45 16.54 -21.00
N LEU A 251 2.20 16.58 -22.08
CA LEU A 251 3.24 17.58 -22.26
C LEU A 251 2.60 18.97 -22.38
N VAL A 252 2.98 19.89 -21.51
CA VAL A 252 2.49 21.30 -21.58
C VAL A 252 3.12 22.03 -22.74
N THR A 253 4.43 21.86 -22.90
CA THR A 253 5.19 22.47 -23.99
C THR A 253 6.30 21.53 -24.46
N VAL A 254 6.70 21.70 -25.71
CA VAL A 254 7.95 21.14 -26.27
C VAL A 254 8.73 22.29 -26.91
N ARG A 255 9.99 22.44 -26.52
CA ARG A 255 10.86 23.48 -27.08
C ARG A 255 12.25 22.95 -27.42
N THR A 256 12.84 23.44 -28.51
CA THR A 256 14.24 23.16 -28.85
C THR A 256 15.15 24.14 -28.11
N VAL A 257 16.24 23.62 -27.56
CA VAL A 257 17.30 24.40 -26.91
C VAL A 257 18.67 24.08 -27.51
N PRO A 258 19.59 25.06 -27.59
CA PRO A 258 20.96 24.81 -28.02
C PRO A 258 21.77 24.05 -26.99
N ALA A 259 22.92 23.51 -27.38
CA ALA A 259 23.94 23.00 -26.46
C ALA A 259 24.34 24.10 -25.46
N GLY A 260 24.67 23.68 -24.23
CA GLY A 260 25.03 24.60 -23.15
C GLY A 260 23.86 25.26 -22.44
N THR A 261 22.59 24.93 -22.77
CA THR A 261 21.42 25.45 -22.06
C THR A 261 21.29 24.81 -20.69
N PRO A 262 21.34 25.59 -19.60
CA PRO A 262 21.08 25.07 -18.25
C PRO A 262 19.59 24.86 -18.00
N VAL A 263 19.22 23.83 -17.20
CA VAL A 263 17.83 23.43 -16.93
C VAL A 263 17.54 23.37 -15.44
N GLY A 264 16.43 23.99 -15.04
CA GLY A 264 15.88 23.91 -13.71
C GLY A 264 16.65 24.64 -12.62
N TYR A 265 16.19 24.45 -11.37
CA TYR A 265 16.80 25.09 -10.20
C TYR A 265 18.23 24.64 -9.94
N GLY A 266 19.13 25.60 -9.76
CA GLY A 266 20.54 25.37 -9.47
C GLY A 266 21.35 24.90 -10.65
N HIS A 267 20.76 24.87 -11.84
CA HIS A 267 21.44 24.52 -13.12
C HIS A 267 22.26 23.21 -13.01
N THR A 268 21.71 22.21 -12.32
CA THR A 268 22.41 20.94 -12.04
C THR A 268 22.62 20.11 -13.30
N TRP A 269 21.81 20.36 -14.32
CA TRP A 269 21.96 19.75 -15.63
C TRP A 269 22.05 20.83 -16.71
N THR A 270 22.98 20.65 -17.63
CA THR A 270 23.17 21.50 -18.78
C THR A 270 23.09 20.63 -20.04
N SER A 271 22.37 21.08 -21.06
CA SER A 271 22.21 20.34 -22.30
C SER A 271 23.56 20.12 -23.00
N PRO A 272 24.02 18.87 -23.17
CA PRO A 272 25.31 18.59 -23.80
C PRO A 272 25.29 18.79 -25.34
N ARG A 273 24.11 18.91 -25.95
CA ARG A 273 23.85 19.10 -27.38
C ARG A 273 22.57 19.87 -27.60
N ALA A 274 22.33 20.36 -28.78
CA ALA A 274 21.00 20.83 -29.14
C ALA A 274 19.98 19.70 -28.96
N THR A 275 18.88 19.97 -28.26
CA THR A 275 17.88 18.96 -27.94
C THR A 275 16.48 19.57 -27.77
N ARG A 276 15.46 18.72 -27.66
CA ARG A 276 14.09 19.14 -27.37
C ARG A 276 13.75 18.79 -25.92
N LEU A 277 13.22 19.76 -25.19
CA LEU A 277 12.78 19.62 -23.82
C LEU A 277 11.26 19.61 -23.77
N GLY A 278 10.70 18.62 -23.06
CA GLY A 278 9.28 18.54 -22.75
C GLY A 278 9.00 18.96 -21.31
N LEU A 279 7.95 19.75 -21.10
CA LEU A 279 7.50 20.15 -19.76
C LEU A 279 6.29 19.29 -19.36
N VAL A 280 6.42 18.57 -18.24
CA VAL A 280 5.37 17.71 -17.67
C VAL A 280 4.81 18.39 -16.42
N PRO A 281 3.47 18.58 -16.29
CA PRO A 281 2.84 19.30 -15.18
C PRO A 281 2.66 18.43 -13.93
N VAL A 282 3.70 17.71 -13.52
CA VAL A 282 3.76 16.88 -12.31
C VAL A 282 5.09 17.14 -11.62
N GLY A 283 5.06 17.39 -10.32
CA GLY A 283 6.23 17.68 -9.53
C GLY A 283 6.23 17.05 -8.14
N TYR A 284 7.11 17.55 -7.24
CA TYR A 284 7.21 16.95 -5.90
C TYR A 284 5.98 17.24 -5.02
N ALA A 285 5.20 18.27 -5.31
CA ALA A 285 3.93 18.49 -4.63
C ALA A 285 2.87 17.44 -4.96
N ASP A 286 3.03 16.70 -6.05
CA ASP A 286 2.15 15.62 -6.46
C ASP A 286 2.63 14.25 -5.94
N GLY A 287 3.78 14.22 -5.23
CA GLY A 287 4.37 13.01 -4.65
C GLY A 287 5.59 12.48 -5.39
N LEU A 288 6.05 13.13 -6.46
CA LEU A 288 7.32 12.72 -7.08
C LEU A 288 8.50 13.09 -6.18
N PRO A 289 9.43 12.16 -5.90
CA PRO A 289 10.60 12.48 -5.09
C PRO A 289 11.49 13.51 -5.79
N ARG A 290 11.78 14.63 -5.13
CA ARG A 290 12.65 15.68 -5.70
C ARG A 290 14.05 15.17 -6.05
N GLY A 291 14.55 14.17 -5.29
CA GLY A 291 15.84 13.53 -5.53
C GLY A 291 15.90 12.62 -6.75
N ALA A 292 14.78 12.39 -7.43
CA ALA A 292 14.74 11.60 -8.67
C ALA A 292 15.19 12.38 -9.91
N GLY A 293 15.31 13.71 -9.82
CA GLY A 293 15.85 14.52 -10.91
C GLY A 293 17.20 13.96 -11.40
N GLU A 294 17.38 13.88 -12.73
CA GLU A 294 18.56 13.33 -13.42
C GLU A 294 18.80 11.81 -13.25
N ARG A 295 17.95 11.13 -12.46
CA ARG A 295 18.02 9.67 -12.29
C ARG A 295 16.83 8.95 -12.88
N ALA A 296 15.67 9.62 -12.85
CA ALA A 296 14.43 9.02 -13.30
C ALA A 296 14.27 9.05 -14.81
N LEU A 297 13.53 8.08 -15.31
CA LEU A 297 13.05 8.02 -16.67
C LEU A 297 11.52 8.14 -16.67
N VAL A 298 10.99 8.61 -17.79
CA VAL A 298 9.56 8.57 -18.12
C VAL A 298 9.41 7.96 -19.51
N GLN A 299 8.20 7.57 -19.91
CA GLN A 299 7.95 7.11 -21.27
C GLN A 299 7.15 8.15 -22.05
N VAL A 300 7.63 8.50 -23.23
CA VAL A 300 6.98 9.42 -24.15
C VAL A 300 7.02 8.78 -25.54
N ALA A 301 5.88 8.72 -26.24
CA ALA A 301 5.78 8.08 -27.55
C ALA A 301 6.41 6.67 -27.63
N GLY A 302 6.21 5.85 -26.55
CA GLY A 302 6.77 4.51 -26.48
C GLY A 302 8.27 4.42 -26.11
N VAL A 303 8.97 5.54 -25.96
CA VAL A 303 10.40 5.60 -25.70
C VAL A 303 10.68 6.11 -24.29
N ARG A 304 11.60 5.47 -23.54
CA ARG A 304 12.07 5.99 -22.26
C ARG A 304 12.92 7.23 -22.46
N ARG A 305 12.62 8.30 -21.71
CA ARG A 305 13.29 9.59 -21.77
C ARG A 305 13.71 10.05 -20.39
N PRO A 306 14.93 10.63 -20.24
CA PRO A 306 15.42 11.04 -18.93
C PRO A 306 14.73 12.31 -18.43
N VAL A 307 14.46 12.33 -17.15
CA VAL A 307 14.18 13.54 -16.39
C VAL A 307 15.48 14.33 -16.26
N VAL A 308 15.47 15.62 -16.59
CA VAL A 308 16.66 16.48 -16.58
C VAL A 308 16.49 17.68 -15.67
N GLY A 309 17.55 18.02 -14.94
CA GLY A 309 17.51 19.02 -13.89
C GLY A 309 16.67 18.57 -12.68
N ARG A 310 16.54 19.44 -11.69
CA ARG A 310 15.77 19.17 -10.48
C ARG A 310 14.28 19.19 -10.73
N ILE A 311 13.54 18.23 -10.18
CA ILE A 311 12.08 18.26 -10.16
C ILE A 311 11.62 19.49 -9.37
N SER A 312 10.71 20.26 -9.96
CA SER A 312 10.10 21.44 -9.36
C SER A 312 8.86 21.07 -8.54
N MET A 313 8.23 22.05 -7.87
CA MET A 313 7.02 21.81 -7.06
C MET A 313 5.91 21.15 -7.90
N ASP A 314 5.63 21.69 -9.07
CA ASP A 314 4.46 21.36 -9.89
C ASP A 314 4.83 20.84 -11.29
N MET A 315 6.12 20.66 -11.59
CA MET A 315 6.55 20.32 -12.93
C MET A 315 7.90 19.61 -12.98
N THR A 316 8.08 18.86 -14.06
CA THR A 316 9.29 18.10 -14.37
C THR A 316 9.69 18.34 -15.81
N VAL A 317 10.98 18.47 -16.08
CA VAL A 317 11.53 18.61 -17.43
C VAL A 317 12.10 17.29 -17.93
N VAL A 318 11.82 16.96 -19.17
CA VAL A 318 12.25 15.70 -19.82
C VAL A 318 13.05 16.02 -21.08
N ASP A 319 14.20 15.39 -21.27
CA ASP A 319 14.95 15.46 -22.52
C ASP A 319 14.36 14.50 -23.55
N LEU A 320 13.69 15.04 -24.56
CA LEU A 320 13.07 14.28 -25.64
C LEU A 320 14.07 13.83 -26.71
N GLY A 321 15.31 14.34 -26.63
CA GLY A 321 16.34 14.11 -27.62
C GLY A 321 16.27 15.05 -28.84
N PRO A 322 17.34 15.10 -29.65
CA PRO A 322 17.43 16.02 -30.80
C PRO A 322 16.55 15.60 -31.97
N ASP A 323 16.38 14.30 -32.17
CA ASP A 323 15.73 13.74 -33.35
C ASP A 323 14.23 13.47 -33.12
N PRO A 324 13.34 14.22 -33.81
CA PRO A 324 11.89 13.95 -33.73
C PRO A 324 11.48 12.62 -34.38
N ALA A 325 12.29 11.99 -35.21
CA ALA A 325 11.99 10.67 -35.75
C ALA A 325 12.10 9.57 -34.67
N VAL A 326 13.01 9.75 -33.70
CA VAL A 326 13.18 8.82 -32.58
C VAL A 326 12.12 9.05 -31.51
N CYS A 327 11.72 10.30 -31.24
CA CYS A 327 10.70 10.64 -30.29
C CYS A 327 9.79 11.74 -30.85
N PRO A 328 8.71 11.41 -31.56
CA PRO A 328 7.87 12.38 -32.26
C PRO A 328 6.96 13.21 -31.37
N ALA A 329 7.33 13.39 -30.10
CA ALA A 329 6.54 14.04 -29.07
C ALA A 329 6.26 15.52 -29.37
N ARG A 330 5.02 15.95 -29.08
CA ARG A 330 4.49 17.31 -29.22
C ARG A 330 3.76 17.73 -27.95
N ALA A 331 3.48 19.02 -27.80
CA ALA A 331 2.59 19.51 -26.75
C ALA A 331 1.23 18.80 -26.84
N GLY A 332 0.70 18.38 -25.69
CA GLY A 332 -0.52 17.59 -25.59
C GLY A 332 -0.31 16.07 -25.58
N ASP A 333 0.83 15.56 -26.05
CA ASP A 333 1.10 14.14 -26.03
C ASP A 333 1.26 13.61 -24.60
N VAL A 334 0.84 12.35 -24.39
CA VAL A 334 0.84 11.74 -23.07
C VAL A 334 2.25 11.25 -22.70
N VAL A 335 2.68 11.67 -21.52
CA VAL A 335 3.85 11.12 -20.81
C VAL A 335 3.36 10.13 -19.78
N THR A 336 3.93 8.92 -19.76
CA THR A 336 3.75 7.95 -18.68
C THR A 336 4.94 8.06 -17.72
N LEU A 337 4.66 8.55 -16.51
CA LEU A 337 5.70 8.68 -15.49
C LEU A 337 6.02 7.31 -14.89
N PHE A 338 4.99 6.53 -14.62
CA PHE A 338 5.10 5.11 -14.26
C PHE A 338 3.80 4.36 -14.56
N GLY A 339 3.90 3.04 -14.60
CA GLY A 339 2.78 2.13 -14.81
C GLY A 339 3.14 0.69 -14.40
N PRO A 340 2.33 -0.31 -14.81
CA PRO A 340 2.59 -1.72 -14.50
C PRO A 340 3.86 -2.29 -15.16
N GLY A 341 4.42 -1.61 -16.17
CA GLY A 341 5.60 -2.05 -16.93
C GLY A 341 5.30 -2.88 -18.18
N ASP A 342 4.02 -3.01 -18.53
CA ASP A 342 3.56 -3.89 -19.62
C ASP A 342 3.97 -3.40 -21.02
N THR A 343 4.19 -2.09 -21.18
CA THR A 343 4.58 -1.46 -22.46
C THR A 343 5.99 -0.87 -22.41
N GLY A 344 6.80 -1.28 -21.42
CA GLY A 344 8.16 -0.79 -21.24
C GLY A 344 8.28 0.53 -20.48
N GLU A 345 7.16 1.08 -19.98
CA GLU A 345 7.17 2.25 -19.09
C GLU A 345 7.89 1.96 -17.77
N PRO A 346 8.43 2.97 -17.09
CA PRO A 346 8.95 2.82 -15.74
C PRO A 346 7.88 2.32 -14.79
N THR A 347 8.28 1.58 -13.75
CA THR A 347 7.42 1.10 -12.68
C THR A 347 7.60 1.94 -11.41
N THR A 348 6.68 1.79 -10.45
CA THR A 348 6.82 2.36 -9.11
C THR A 348 8.07 1.85 -8.39
N ALA A 349 8.47 0.59 -8.63
CA ALA A 349 9.74 0.03 -8.14
C ALA A 349 10.97 0.70 -8.78
N ASP A 350 10.91 1.07 -10.07
CA ASP A 350 12.01 1.82 -10.70
C ASP A 350 12.19 3.18 -10.02
N TRP A 351 11.09 3.91 -9.77
CA TRP A 351 11.13 5.20 -9.09
C TRP A 351 11.69 5.08 -7.67
N ALA A 352 11.23 4.11 -6.89
CA ALA A 352 11.76 3.87 -5.55
C ALA A 352 13.27 3.59 -5.56
N ARG A 353 13.73 2.74 -6.48
CA ARG A 353 15.15 2.39 -6.63
C ARG A 353 16.01 3.59 -7.00
N TRP A 354 15.55 4.47 -7.89
CA TRP A 354 16.29 5.67 -8.30
C TRP A 354 16.55 6.66 -7.16
N VAL A 355 15.72 6.64 -6.13
CA VAL A 355 15.88 7.52 -4.96
C VAL A 355 16.33 6.80 -3.69
N GLY A 356 16.55 5.48 -3.78
CA GLY A 356 17.05 4.68 -2.65
C GLY A 356 16.00 4.46 -1.54
N THR A 357 14.72 4.32 -1.92
CA THR A 357 13.63 4.05 -0.97
C THR A 357 12.83 2.80 -1.32
N LEU A 358 11.81 2.50 -0.52
CA LEU A 358 10.87 1.40 -0.72
C LEU A 358 9.73 1.79 -1.66
N GLU A 359 9.27 0.82 -2.46
CA GLU A 359 8.10 1.01 -3.32
C GLU A 359 6.86 1.44 -2.52
N HIS A 360 6.70 0.95 -1.28
CA HIS A 360 5.63 1.35 -0.36
C HIS A 360 5.63 2.84 -0.06
N GLU A 361 6.79 3.40 0.28
CA GLU A 361 6.94 4.83 0.57
C GLU A 361 6.55 5.67 -0.64
N PHE A 362 7.03 5.25 -1.82
CA PHE A 362 6.73 5.97 -3.05
C PHE A 362 5.23 6.00 -3.36
N VAL A 363 4.54 4.84 -3.33
CA VAL A 363 3.11 4.80 -3.69
C VAL A 363 2.21 5.49 -2.68
N THR A 364 2.57 5.49 -1.40
CA THR A 364 1.79 6.17 -0.34
C THR A 364 2.00 7.68 -0.32
N ALA A 365 3.05 8.19 -0.94
CA ALA A 365 3.28 9.64 -1.09
C ALA A 365 2.46 10.28 -2.22
N LEU A 366 1.90 9.46 -3.12
CA LEU A 366 1.07 9.91 -4.25
C LEU A 366 -0.34 10.28 -3.78
N GLY A 367 -1.03 11.16 -4.52
CA GLY A 367 -2.46 11.34 -4.29
C GLY A 367 -2.88 12.69 -3.71
N ARG A 368 -2.18 13.78 -4.08
CA ARG A 368 -2.66 15.13 -3.77
C ARG A 368 -3.88 15.53 -4.62
N PRO A 369 -4.69 16.53 -4.19
CA PRO A 369 -5.92 16.94 -4.87
C PRO A 369 -5.78 17.31 -6.35
N ARG A 370 -4.58 17.66 -6.79
CA ARG A 370 -4.28 18.02 -8.18
C ARG A 370 -4.28 16.84 -9.14
N LEU A 371 -3.98 15.64 -8.65
CA LEU A 371 -4.00 14.43 -9.47
C LEU A 371 -5.44 13.96 -9.63
N ARG A 372 -5.95 14.00 -10.86
CA ARG A 372 -7.24 13.40 -11.15
C ARG A 372 -7.12 11.89 -10.95
N ARG A 373 -7.78 11.37 -9.92
CA ARG A 373 -7.82 9.93 -9.67
C ARG A 373 -8.91 9.29 -10.53
N VAL A 374 -8.55 8.22 -11.23
CA VAL A 374 -9.45 7.42 -12.06
C VAL A 374 -9.33 5.96 -11.64
N VAL A 375 -10.43 5.34 -11.30
CA VAL A 375 -10.49 3.90 -10.99
C VAL A 375 -11.04 3.17 -12.21
N ILE A 376 -10.32 2.14 -12.66
CA ILE A 376 -10.71 1.29 -13.78
C ILE A 376 -10.87 -0.16 -13.34
N GLY A 377 -11.85 -0.87 -13.91
CA GLY A 377 -12.10 -2.29 -13.63
C GLY A 377 -13.54 -2.68 -13.86
N HIS A 378 -13.83 -3.98 -13.98
CA HIS A 378 -15.19 -4.46 -14.24
C HIS A 378 -16.13 -4.14 -13.07
N GLY A 379 -17.18 -3.35 -13.36
CA GLY A 379 -18.28 -3.03 -12.43
C GLY A 379 -18.09 -1.77 -11.58
N VAL A 380 -17.04 -0.98 -11.79
CA VAL A 380 -16.86 0.30 -11.09
C VAL A 380 -17.20 1.45 -12.04
N THR A 381 -18.40 2.02 -11.90
CA THR A 381 -18.73 3.32 -12.48
C THR A 381 -17.94 4.39 -11.74
N SER A 382 -17.27 5.25 -12.48
CA SER A 382 -16.52 6.39 -11.97
C SER A 382 -17.40 7.29 -11.11
N HIS A 383 -17.19 7.30 -9.79
CA HIS A 383 -17.71 8.38 -8.96
C HIS A 383 -16.63 9.47 -8.92
N GLY A 384 -16.85 10.52 -9.71
CA GLY A 384 -16.09 11.74 -9.59
C GLY A 384 -16.35 12.34 -8.20
N VAL A 385 -15.28 12.50 -7.40
CA VAL A 385 -15.34 13.33 -6.20
C VAL A 385 -15.38 14.78 -6.67
N THR A 386 -16.58 15.33 -6.80
CA THR A 386 -16.80 16.77 -6.85
C THR A 386 -16.64 17.27 -5.42
N GLY A 387 -15.54 17.96 -5.15
CA GLY A 387 -15.42 18.76 -3.94
C GLY A 387 -16.45 19.90 -3.98
N GLN A 388 -17.52 19.79 -3.21
CA GLN A 388 -18.37 20.94 -2.87
C GLN A 388 -17.96 21.42 -1.48
N GLY A 389 -17.10 22.45 -1.48
CA GLY A 389 -17.03 23.39 -0.38
C GLY A 389 -17.99 24.53 -0.68
N GLU A 390 -19.24 24.43 -0.24
CA GLU A 390 -20.14 25.59 -0.19
C GLU A 390 -20.11 26.14 1.24
N GLN A 391 -19.50 27.32 1.38
CA GLN A 391 -19.67 28.18 2.51
C GLN A 391 -21.12 28.67 2.57
N ALA A 392 -21.82 28.40 3.62
CA ALA A 392 -23.01 29.14 3.99
C ALA A 392 -22.58 30.31 4.89
N ALA A 393 -22.53 31.50 4.30
CA ALA A 393 -22.63 32.77 5.03
C ALA A 393 -24.11 33.08 5.23
N ARG A 394 -24.53 33.14 6.51
CA ARG A 394 -25.40 34.17 7.11
C ARG A 394 -25.51 33.92 8.60
#